data_bf41a76e5b2e280ac5a9af98aca51f56
#
_entry.id   bf41a76e5b2e280ac5a9af98aca51f56
#
_cell.length_a   1.000
_cell.length_b   1.000
_cell.length_c   1.000
_cell.angle_alpha   90.00
_cell.angle_beta   90.00
_cell.angle_gamma   90.00
#
_symmetry.space_group_name_H-M   'P 1'
#
loop_
_entity.id
_entity.type
_entity.pdbx_description
1 polymer ?
#
loop_
_entity_poly.entity_id
_entity_poly.type
_entity_poly.pdbx_seq_one_letter_code
_entity_poly.pdbx_strand_id
1 'polypeptide(L)'
;VSHAYEILSDPEKRQMYDQFGEEGLSGGPGMGGMDPSDLFSQLFGGGGGFFGGGGPGGGRPRGPRKGKDLMHKVRCSLEDLYKGKTTKLALQKHVICSKCNGKGGKEGAVKTCNTCKGQGVKVVLRQLGPMVQQIQQPCHDCNGEGQIINAKDRCKECNGKKIVNERKVLEVFIERGMSNGQTITFAGEADQAPGVEPGDVVIVIEEKPHDVYKRKGDDLFADVEIDLLTALAGGAFSLPHLDDRAILVRIEPGEVIKPGSVKIIPEQGMPSHRHHEMGDLVVQINVKFPDSLDPATLAPLEAILPPRPELPTYPENVHVDEVAMVDPSERRTKSGLGSGGAHQHGDDAMDTDEEGNGPQVQCAQS
;
A
#
# COMPACT_ATOMS: atom_id res chain seq x y z
N VAL A 1 -14.42 -13.04 -33.79
CA VAL A 1 -14.02 -14.45 -33.65
C VAL A 1 -13.57 -14.74 -32.20
N SER A 2 -12.70 -13.90 -31.59
CA SER A 2 -12.23 -14.11 -30.22
C SER A 2 -13.34 -14.05 -29.17
N HIS A 3 -14.27 -13.14 -29.31
CA HIS A 3 -15.43 -13.01 -28.38
C HIS A 3 -16.39 -14.20 -28.48
N ALA A 4 -16.64 -14.70 -29.67
CA ALA A 4 -17.46 -15.90 -29.85
C ALA A 4 -16.79 -17.17 -29.28
N TYR A 5 -15.47 -17.26 -29.39
CA TYR A 5 -14.72 -18.36 -28.77
C TYR A 5 -14.77 -18.31 -27.26
N GLU A 6 -14.62 -17.13 -26.64
CA GLU A 6 -14.69 -16.94 -25.19
C GLU A 6 -16.04 -17.33 -24.59
N ILE A 7 -17.12 -17.12 -25.33
CA ILE A 7 -18.49 -17.51 -24.93
C ILE A 7 -18.75 -19.00 -25.13
N LEU A 8 -18.32 -19.54 -26.26
CA LEU A 8 -18.63 -20.94 -26.63
C LEU A 8 -17.66 -21.97 -26.04
N SER A 9 -16.46 -21.56 -25.63
CA SER A 9 -15.49 -22.45 -24.97
C SER A 9 -15.81 -22.77 -23.51
N ASP A 10 -16.62 -21.92 -22.88
CA ASP A 10 -17.05 -22.11 -21.49
C ASP A 10 -18.49 -22.67 -21.48
N PRO A 11 -18.71 -23.90 -20.94
CA PRO A 11 -20.02 -24.52 -20.94
C PRO A 11 -21.09 -23.72 -20.20
N GLU A 12 -20.70 -22.92 -19.19
CA GLU A 12 -21.62 -22.10 -18.41
C GLU A 12 -22.05 -20.86 -19.19
N LYS A 13 -21.10 -20.16 -19.82
CA LYS A 13 -21.38 -18.99 -20.68
C LYS A 13 -22.19 -19.42 -21.92
N ARG A 14 -21.94 -20.60 -22.45
CA ARG A 14 -22.68 -21.15 -23.55
C ARG A 14 -24.16 -21.42 -23.19
N GLN A 15 -24.44 -21.99 -22.00
CA GLN A 15 -25.80 -22.17 -21.53
C GLN A 15 -26.56 -20.87 -21.33
N MET A 16 -25.88 -19.81 -20.84
CA MET A 16 -26.46 -18.48 -20.74
C MET A 16 -26.78 -17.90 -22.13
N TYR A 17 -25.87 -18.05 -23.08
CA TYR A 17 -26.12 -17.62 -24.44
C TYR A 17 -27.28 -18.36 -25.10
N ASP A 18 -27.39 -19.68 -24.92
CA ASP A 18 -28.44 -20.52 -25.46
C ASP A 18 -29.82 -20.19 -24.86
N GLN A 19 -29.89 -19.68 -23.63
CA GLN A 19 -31.15 -19.34 -22.93
C GLN A 19 -31.57 -17.88 -23.10
N PHE A 20 -30.63 -16.96 -23.10
CA PHE A 20 -30.89 -15.50 -23.03
C PHE A 20 -30.33 -14.72 -24.21
N GLY A 21 -29.64 -15.35 -25.16
CA GLY A 21 -29.02 -14.72 -26.30
C GLY A 21 -27.89 -13.75 -25.92
N GLU A 22 -27.58 -12.86 -26.85
CA GLU A 22 -26.52 -11.83 -26.68
C GLU A 22 -26.88 -10.79 -25.59
N GLU A 23 -28.17 -10.60 -25.32
CA GLU A 23 -28.66 -9.68 -24.27
C GLU A 23 -28.38 -10.19 -22.85
N GLY A 24 -28.30 -11.52 -22.64
CA GLY A 24 -27.94 -12.12 -21.37
C GLY A 24 -26.47 -11.95 -20.97
N LEU A 25 -25.61 -11.68 -21.97
CA LEU A 25 -24.18 -11.45 -21.76
C LEU A 25 -23.80 -9.97 -21.72
N SER A 26 -24.63 -9.10 -22.28
CA SER A 26 -24.34 -7.65 -22.44
C SER A 26 -25.12 -6.76 -21.47
N GLY A 27 -25.68 -7.29 -20.38
CA GLY A 27 -26.39 -6.45 -19.39
C GLY A 27 -27.24 -5.36 -20.03
N GLY A 28 -28.49 -5.67 -20.42
CA GLY A 28 -29.37 -4.74 -21.15
C GLY A 28 -29.55 -3.36 -20.47
N PRO A 29 -29.96 -2.32 -21.19
CA PRO A 29 -30.09 -0.95 -20.71
C PRO A 29 -31.27 -0.78 -19.74
N GLY A 30 -31.09 -1.22 -18.50
CA GLY A 30 -32.12 -1.15 -17.45
C GLY A 30 -31.67 -1.47 -16.04
N MET A 31 -30.49 -2.05 -15.86
CA MET A 31 -30.00 -2.46 -14.56
C MET A 31 -28.62 -1.86 -14.31
N GLY A 32 -28.60 -0.65 -13.76
CA GLY A 32 -27.39 0.10 -13.50
C GLY A 32 -26.43 -0.60 -12.54
N GLY A 33 -25.23 -0.92 -13.01
CA GLY A 33 -24.04 -1.01 -12.16
C GLY A 33 -23.76 -2.32 -11.44
N MET A 34 -24.40 -3.44 -11.77
CA MET A 34 -24.03 -4.74 -11.23
C MET A 34 -23.17 -5.52 -12.21
N ASP A 35 -22.06 -6.06 -11.72
CA ASP A 35 -21.17 -6.92 -12.48
C ASP A 35 -21.92 -8.20 -12.93
N PRO A 36 -21.77 -8.65 -14.19
CA PRO A 36 -22.41 -9.89 -14.69
C PRO A 36 -22.09 -11.13 -13.84
N SER A 37 -20.93 -11.17 -13.18
CA SER A 37 -20.55 -12.25 -12.27
C SER A 37 -21.32 -12.23 -10.94
N ASP A 38 -21.74 -11.05 -10.48
CA ASP A 38 -22.57 -10.92 -9.27
C ASP A 38 -24.02 -11.33 -9.54
N LEU A 39 -24.55 -11.04 -10.73
CA LEU A 39 -25.87 -11.48 -11.15
C LEU A 39 -25.90 -13.01 -11.33
N PHE A 40 -24.82 -13.59 -11.87
CA PHE A 40 -24.66 -15.03 -12.00
C PHE A 40 -24.57 -15.73 -10.65
N SER A 41 -23.78 -15.21 -9.72
CA SER A 41 -23.68 -15.78 -8.38
C SER A 41 -24.99 -15.66 -7.60
N GLN A 42 -25.80 -14.66 -7.86
CA GLN A 42 -27.11 -14.46 -7.24
C GLN A 42 -28.18 -15.36 -7.86
N LEU A 43 -28.09 -15.62 -9.15
CA LEU A 43 -29.07 -16.47 -9.87
C LEU A 43 -28.73 -17.97 -9.84
N PHE A 44 -27.43 -18.33 -9.89
CA PHE A 44 -26.93 -19.71 -9.94
C PHE A 44 -26.04 -20.13 -8.78
N GLY A 45 -25.33 -19.19 -8.13
CA GLY A 45 -24.44 -19.50 -7.00
C GLY A 45 -25.14 -19.66 -5.66
N GLY A 46 -26.38 -19.23 -5.56
CA GLY A 46 -27.30 -19.55 -4.47
C GLY A 46 -28.19 -20.73 -4.83
N GLY A 47 -27.64 -21.92 -4.71
CA GLY A 47 -28.31 -23.17 -5.06
C GLY A 47 -29.83 -23.22 -4.88
N GLY A 48 -30.56 -23.23 -5.97
CA GLY A 48 -31.90 -23.81 -6.08
C GLY A 48 -33.02 -23.02 -5.40
N GLY A 49 -33.82 -22.28 -6.19
CA GLY A 49 -35.11 -21.97 -5.66
C GLY A 49 -35.85 -20.76 -6.19
N PHE A 50 -35.93 -20.58 -7.51
CA PHE A 50 -36.98 -19.73 -8.04
C PHE A 50 -38.13 -20.51 -8.70
N PHE A 51 -37.98 -21.82 -8.86
CA PHE A 51 -39.05 -22.69 -9.30
C PHE A 51 -39.22 -23.88 -8.36
N GLY A 52 -40.04 -23.72 -7.35
CA GLY A 52 -40.48 -24.88 -6.54
C GLY A 52 -40.87 -24.52 -5.12
N GLY A 53 -42.16 -24.43 -4.90
CA GLY A 53 -42.96 -24.41 -3.71
C GLY A 53 -42.36 -24.53 -2.32
N GLY A 54 -42.90 -23.72 -1.45
CA GLY A 54 -42.64 -23.57 -0.04
C GLY A 54 -42.30 -24.84 0.76
N GLY A 55 -41.21 -24.72 1.51
CA GLY A 55 -40.88 -25.58 2.62
C GLY A 55 -40.01 -24.79 3.63
N PRO A 56 -40.45 -24.64 4.89
CA PRO A 56 -39.63 -24.02 5.93
C PRO A 56 -38.65 -25.06 6.46
N GLY A 57 -37.39 -24.92 6.25
CA GLY A 57 -36.40 -25.66 7.02
C GLY A 57 -35.39 -26.47 6.21
N GLY A 58 -34.32 -25.89 5.91
CA GLY A 58 -33.16 -26.58 5.40
C GLY A 58 -31.95 -25.63 5.35
N GLY A 59 -31.65 -24.99 6.46
CA GLY A 59 -30.35 -24.31 6.59
C GLY A 59 -29.26 -25.37 6.45
N ARG A 60 -28.57 -25.39 5.29
CA ARG A 60 -27.30 -26.12 5.21
C ARG A 60 -26.49 -25.73 6.46
N PRO A 61 -25.93 -26.70 7.18
CA PRO A 61 -25.08 -26.38 8.33
C PRO A 61 -24.01 -25.43 7.83
N ARG A 62 -24.10 -24.17 8.25
CA ARG A 62 -23.01 -23.24 8.08
C ARG A 62 -21.80 -23.86 8.74
N GLY A 63 -20.75 -24.13 7.97
CA GLY A 63 -19.51 -24.64 8.49
C GLY A 63 -19.05 -23.79 9.69
N PRO A 64 -18.12 -24.29 10.50
CA PRO A 64 -17.64 -23.56 11.67
C PRO A 64 -17.22 -22.15 11.25
N ARG A 65 -17.71 -21.15 11.99
CA ARG A 65 -17.37 -19.75 11.73
C ARG A 65 -15.90 -19.57 12.01
N LYS A 66 -15.13 -19.12 11.02
CA LYS A 66 -13.72 -18.74 11.21
C LYS A 66 -13.64 -17.34 11.83
N GLY A 67 -12.73 -17.17 12.78
CA GLY A 67 -12.41 -15.89 13.40
C GLY A 67 -11.77 -14.89 12.40
N LYS A 68 -11.58 -13.68 12.85
CA LYS A 68 -10.91 -12.67 12.04
C LYS A 68 -9.41 -12.92 11.98
N ASP A 69 -8.81 -12.70 10.82
CA ASP A 69 -7.37 -12.76 10.65
C ASP A 69 -6.71 -11.51 11.27
N LEU A 70 -5.53 -11.70 11.85
CA LEU A 70 -4.72 -10.63 12.44
C LEU A 70 -3.59 -10.28 11.48
N MET A 71 -3.62 -9.07 10.95
CA MET A 71 -2.58 -8.57 10.04
C MET A 71 -1.50 -7.81 10.82
N HIS A 72 -0.23 -8.14 10.55
CA HIS A 72 0.92 -7.49 11.18
C HIS A 72 1.96 -7.13 10.13
N LYS A 73 2.47 -5.87 10.16
CA LYS A 73 3.50 -5.42 9.23
C LYS A 73 4.87 -5.55 9.87
N VAL A 74 5.79 -6.18 9.17
CA VAL A 74 7.20 -6.29 9.57
C VAL A 74 8.05 -5.49 8.60
N ARG A 75 8.76 -4.48 9.12
CA ARG A 75 9.64 -3.63 8.34
C ARG A 75 11.01 -4.25 8.22
N CYS A 76 11.42 -4.50 6.98
CA CYS A 76 12.69 -5.11 6.62
C CYS A 76 13.54 -4.13 5.82
N SER A 77 14.85 -4.13 6.02
CA SER A 77 15.77 -3.41 5.16
C SER A 77 16.08 -4.23 3.89
N LEU A 78 16.68 -3.61 2.88
CA LEU A 78 17.07 -4.33 1.66
C LEU A 78 18.12 -5.40 1.94
N GLU A 79 19.02 -5.16 2.87
CA GLU A 79 20.05 -6.13 3.31
C GLU A 79 19.39 -7.35 3.98
N ASP A 80 18.34 -7.12 4.80
CA ASP A 80 17.57 -8.20 5.43
C ASP A 80 16.88 -9.08 4.36
N LEU A 81 16.36 -8.48 3.31
CA LEU A 81 15.71 -9.18 2.18
C LEU A 81 16.73 -9.84 1.25
N TYR A 82 17.94 -9.30 1.16
CA TYR A 82 19.02 -9.87 0.36
C TYR A 82 19.64 -11.11 1.03
N LYS A 83 19.97 -11.00 2.33
CA LYS A 83 20.62 -12.05 3.10
C LYS A 83 19.63 -13.10 3.62
N GLY A 84 18.38 -12.71 3.82
CA GLY A 84 17.40 -13.45 4.60
C GLY A 84 17.59 -13.20 6.10
N LYS A 85 16.49 -13.20 6.86
CA LYS A 85 16.51 -12.90 8.30
C LYS A 85 15.42 -13.65 9.05
N THR A 86 15.77 -14.14 10.24
CA THR A 86 14.78 -14.65 11.18
C THR A 86 14.47 -13.58 12.22
N THR A 87 13.21 -13.17 12.32
CA THR A 87 12.75 -12.16 13.27
C THR A 87 11.76 -12.77 14.26
N LYS A 88 11.89 -12.46 15.55
CA LYS A 88 10.96 -12.89 16.60
C LYS A 88 9.91 -11.83 16.82
N LEU A 89 8.66 -12.16 16.56
CA LEU A 89 7.51 -11.29 16.75
C LEU A 89 6.72 -11.73 17.97
N ALA A 90 6.63 -10.88 18.99
CA ALA A 90 5.82 -11.13 20.17
C ALA A 90 4.41 -10.59 19.95
N LEU A 91 3.44 -11.48 19.87
CA LEU A 91 2.02 -11.17 19.73
C LEU A 91 1.31 -11.36 21.08
N GLN A 92 0.35 -10.49 21.35
CA GLN A 92 -0.64 -10.69 22.39
C GLN A 92 -1.92 -11.17 21.73
N LYS A 93 -2.36 -12.36 22.08
CA LYS A 93 -3.59 -12.95 21.55
C LYS A 93 -4.53 -13.41 22.65
N HIS A 94 -5.80 -13.44 22.34
CA HIS A 94 -6.79 -14.04 23.20
C HIS A 94 -6.85 -15.55 22.97
N VAL A 95 -6.68 -16.32 24.02
CA VAL A 95 -6.81 -17.78 23.98
C VAL A 95 -7.96 -18.23 24.87
N ILE A 96 -8.55 -19.37 24.54
CA ILE A 96 -9.59 -19.96 25.36
C ILE A 96 -9.00 -20.31 26.73
N CYS A 97 -9.68 -19.86 27.80
CA CYS A 97 -9.23 -20.11 29.16
C CYS A 97 -9.16 -21.62 29.42
N SER A 98 -7.98 -22.11 29.80
CA SER A 98 -7.69 -23.53 30.04
C SER A 98 -8.48 -24.09 31.23
N LYS A 99 -8.74 -23.27 32.29
CA LYS A 99 -9.47 -23.72 33.49
C LYS A 99 -10.94 -23.95 33.26
N CYS A 100 -11.59 -23.18 32.39
CA CYS A 100 -13.03 -23.31 32.16
C CYS A 100 -13.36 -23.79 30.74
N ASN A 101 -12.35 -24.06 29.90
CA ASN A 101 -12.49 -24.48 28.50
C ASN A 101 -13.53 -23.63 27.73
N GLY A 102 -13.48 -22.30 27.91
CA GLY A 102 -14.40 -21.38 27.26
C GLY A 102 -15.82 -21.31 27.85
N LYS A 103 -16.10 -22.04 28.94
CA LYS A 103 -17.43 -22.01 29.59
C LYS A 103 -17.64 -20.73 30.43
N GLY A 104 -16.56 -20.10 30.94
CA GLY A 104 -16.60 -18.88 31.74
C GLY A 104 -16.88 -19.09 33.24
N GLY A 105 -17.28 -20.29 33.66
CA GLY A 105 -17.59 -20.64 35.04
C GLY A 105 -17.36 -22.11 35.33
N LYS A 106 -17.76 -22.53 36.55
CA LYS A 106 -17.76 -23.93 36.92
C LYS A 106 -18.74 -24.70 36.03
N GLU A 107 -18.52 -26.01 35.92
CA GLU A 107 -19.39 -26.91 35.16
C GLU A 107 -20.83 -26.86 35.72
N GLY A 108 -21.82 -26.66 34.85
CA GLY A 108 -23.23 -26.52 35.25
C GLY A 108 -23.62 -25.13 35.80
N ALA A 109 -22.71 -24.21 36.02
CA ALA A 109 -23.01 -22.85 36.53
C ALA A 109 -23.50 -21.88 35.46
N VAL A 110 -23.32 -22.21 34.19
CA VAL A 110 -23.74 -21.41 33.05
C VAL A 110 -25.21 -21.64 32.78
N LYS A 111 -26.05 -20.64 32.99
CA LYS A 111 -27.49 -20.69 32.74
C LYS A 111 -27.87 -19.86 31.53
N THR A 112 -28.77 -20.34 30.71
CA THR A 112 -29.35 -19.56 29.62
C THR A 112 -30.07 -18.34 30.19
N CYS A 113 -29.87 -17.16 29.61
CA CYS A 113 -30.56 -15.94 30.03
C CYS A 113 -32.08 -16.09 29.83
N ASN A 114 -32.85 -16.03 30.88
CA ASN A 114 -34.29 -16.15 30.81
C ASN A 114 -34.95 -15.03 30.02
N THR A 115 -34.36 -13.83 30.06
CA THR A 115 -34.91 -12.63 29.43
C THR A 115 -34.81 -12.63 27.92
N CYS A 116 -33.72 -13.09 27.33
CA CYS A 116 -33.54 -13.20 25.89
C CYS A 116 -33.58 -14.64 25.38
N LYS A 117 -33.81 -15.60 26.25
CA LYS A 117 -33.86 -17.04 25.93
C LYS A 117 -32.65 -17.55 25.15
N GLY A 118 -31.48 -17.00 25.47
CA GLY A 118 -30.21 -17.34 24.83
C GLY A 118 -29.85 -16.51 23.59
N GLN A 119 -30.73 -15.67 23.10
CA GLN A 119 -30.48 -14.91 21.85
C GLN A 119 -29.47 -13.74 22.02
N GLY A 120 -29.24 -13.30 23.24
CA GLY A 120 -28.34 -12.16 23.50
C GLY A 120 -28.94 -10.79 23.19
N VAL A 121 -29.97 -10.73 22.37
CA VAL A 121 -30.63 -9.50 21.92
C VAL A 121 -32.09 -9.47 22.31
N LYS A 122 -32.64 -8.28 22.55
CA LYS A 122 -34.05 -8.03 22.71
C LYS A 122 -34.54 -7.13 21.59
N VAL A 123 -35.70 -7.44 21.05
CA VAL A 123 -36.40 -6.59 20.08
C VAL A 123 -37.27 -5.61 20.89
N VAL A 124 -36.96 -4.33 20.79
CA VAL A 124 -37.72 -3.24 21.41
C VAL A 124 -38.49 -2.52 20.29
N LEU A 125 -39.78 -2.41 20.46
CA LEU A 125 -40.63 -1.61 19.58
C LEU A 125 -40.54 -0.15 19.99
N ARG A 126 -40.01 0.70 19.14
CA ARG A 126 -39.96 2.14 19.34
C ARG A 126 -40.97 2.80 18.42
N GLN A 127 -41.91 3.52 19.02
CA GLN A 127 -42.90 4.27 18.28
C GLN A 127 -42.34 5.65 17.93
N LEU A 128 -42.21 5.95 16.66
CA LEU A 128 -41.79 7.22 16.08
C LEU A 128 -43.01 7.81 15.34
N GLY A 129 -43.88 8.52 16.05
CA GLY A 129 -45.14 9.01 15.51
C GLY A 129 -46.07 7.87 15.06
N PRO A 130 -46.56 7.83 13.80
CA PRO A 130 -47.44 6.77 13.31
C PRO A 130 -46.69 5.47 12.93
N MET A 131 -45.32 5.49 12.88
CA MET A 131 -44.51 4.32 12.52
C MET A 131 -43.97 3.60 13.76
N VAL A 132 -44.04 2.27 13.73
CA VAL A 132 -43.46 1.40 14.76
C VAL A 132 -42.18 0.80 14.17
N GLN A 133 -41.03 1.15 14.76
CA GLN A 133 -39.72 0.61 14.37
C GLN A 133 -39.29 -0.48 15.36
N GLN A 134 -38.90 -1.62 14.83
CA GLN A 134 -38.30 -2.69 15.61
C GLN A 134 -36.78 -2.47 15.69
N ILE A 135 -36.28 -2.22 16.90
CA ILE A 135 -34.83 -2.03 17.15
C ILE A 135 -34.34 -3.22 17.97
N GLN A 136 -33.29 -3.88 17.47
CA GLN A 136 -32.60 -4.93 18.22
C GLN A 136 -31.58 -4.26 19.15
N GLN A 137 -31.69 -4.51 20.45
CA GLN A 137 -30.77 -4.02 21.46
C GLN A 137 -30.13 -5.21 22.20
N PRO A 138 -28.85 -5.09 22.63
CA PRO A 138 -28.24 -6.08 23.51
C PRO A 138 -29.07 -6.29 24.76
N CYS A 139 -29.26 -7.53 25.19
CA CYS A 139 -29.98 -7.83 26.42
C CYS A 139 -29.19 -7.34 27.63
N HIS A 140 -29.77 -6.45 28.45
CA HIS A 140 -29.11 -5.87 29.61
C HIS A 140 -28.76 -6.92 30.69
N ASP A 141 -29.53 -7.99 30.83
CA ASP A 141 -29.32 -8.98 31.90
C ASP A 141 -28.12 -9.88 31.63
N CYS A 142 -27.80 -10.14 30.35
CA CYS A 142 -26.67 -10.96 29.95
C CYS A 142 -25.62 -10.15 29.13
N ASN A 143 -25.77 -8.85 28.97
CA ASN A 143 -24.88 -7.97 28.20
C ASN A 143 -24.60 -8.48 26.77
N GLY A 144 -25.59 -9.11 26.14
CA GLY A 144 -25.44 -9.63 24.78
C GLY A 144 -24.93 -11.08 24.70
N GLU A 145 -24.47 -11.70 25.80
CA GLU A 145 -23.88 -13.05 25.78
C GLU A 145 -24.91 -14.19 25.68
N GLY A 146 -26.19 -13.92 25.93
CA GLY A 146 -27.24 -14.95 25.95
C GLY A 146 -27.20 -15.87 27.18
N GLN A 147 -26.16 -15.82 27.99
CA GLN A 147 -25.91 -16.67 29.13
C GLN A 147 -25.62 -15.84 30.38
N ILE A 148 -26.00 -16.36 31.55
CA ILE A 148 -25.76 -15.71 32.84
C ILE A 148 -24.98 -16.66 33.75
N ILE A 149 -23.93 -16.13 34.38
CA ILE A 149 -23.11 -16.84 35.36
C ILE A 149 -23.15 -16.09 36.67
N ASN A 150 -23.52 -16.78 37.77
CA ASN A 150 -23.49 -16.18 39.09
C ASN A 150 -22.05 -15.74 39.44
N ALA A 151 -21.91 -14.59 40.12
CA ALA A 151 -20.60 -14.03 40.49
C ALA A 151 -19.73 -15.00 41.31
N LYS A 152 -20.33 -15.87 42.15
CA LYS A 152 -19.64 -16.86 42.97
C LYS A 152 -19.06 -18.05 42.16
N ASP A 153 -19.67 -18.33 41.00
CA ASP A 153 -19.32 -19.48 40.14
C ASP A 153 -18.52 -19.11 38.91
N ARG A 154 -18.18 -17.83 38.77
CA ARG A 154 -17.30 -17.35 37.69
C ARG A 154 -15.92 -17.96 37.80
N CYS A 155 -15.33 -18.26 36.66
CA CYS A 155 -13.95 -18.72 36.60
C CYS A 155 -13.00 -17.62 37.15
N LYS A 156 -12.18 -17.99 38.13
CA LYS A 156 -11.25 -17.04 38.76
C LYS A 156 -10.15 -16.52 37.85
N GLU A 157 -9.84 -17.21 36.78
CA GLU A 157 -8.75 -16.88 35.83
C GLU A 157 -9.25 -15.89 34.78
N CYS A 158 -10.34 -16.19 34.11
CA CYS A 158 -10.90 -15.33 33.05
C CYS A 158 -12.03 -14.38 33.57
N ASN A 159 -12.40 -14.44 34.85
CA ASN A 159 -13.47 -13.65 35.46
C ASN A 159 -14.81 -13.69 34.68
N GLY A 160 -15.08 -14.83 34.04
CA GLY A 160 -16.28 -15.02 33.22
C GLY A 160 -16.11 -14.63 31.75
N LYS A 161 -15.01 -14.03 31.35
CA LYS A 161 -14.77 -13.59 29.95
C LYS A 161 -14.54 -14.74 28.98
N LYS A 162 -14.36 -15.98 29.44
CA LYS A 162 -14.13 -17.20 28.64
C LYS A 162 -12.77 -17.27 27.95
N ILE A 163 -12.09 -16.13 27.80
CA ILE A 163 -10.80 -15.97 27.15
C ILE A 163 -9.81 -15.30 28.10
N VAL A 164 -8.52 -15.54 27.90
CA VAL A 164 -7.39 -14.94 28.61
C VAL A 164 -6.39 -14.41 27.60
N ASN A 165 -5.65 -13.36 27.97
CA ASN A 165 -4.56 -12.84 27.15
C ASN A 165 -3.32 -13.70 27.33
N GLU A 166 -2.75 -14.16 26.23
CA GLU A 166 -1.48 -14.88 26.17
C GLU A 166 -0.49 -14.13 25.28
N ARG A 167 0.77 -14.08 25.71
CA ARG A 167 1.86 -13.56 24.91
C ARG A 167 2.56 -14.72 24.22
N LYS A 168 2.45 -14.82 22.90
CA LYS A 168 3.14 -15.82 22.09
C LYS A 168 4.22 -15.16 21.23
N VAL A 169 5.38 -15.78 21.15
CA VAL A 169 6.47 -15.35 20.26
C VAL A 169 6.43 -16.24 19.03
N LEU A 170 6.24 -15.62 17.87
CA LEU A 170 6.33 -16.29 16.57
C LEU A 170 7.69 -16.01 15.95
N GLU A 171 8.32 -17.04 15.43
CA GLU A 171 9.55 -16.91 14.63
C GLU A 171 9.16 -16.75 13.17
N VAL A 172 9.47 -15.57 12.63
CA VAL A 172 9.17 -15.19 11.27
C VAL A 172 10.42 -15.35 10.43
N PHE A 173 10.39 -16.26 9.50
CA PHE A 173 11.48 -16.49 8.55
C PHE A 173 11.26 -15.62 7.32
N ILE A 174 12.10 -14.61 7.16
CA ILE A 174 12.13 -13.75 5.98
C ILE A 174 13.12 -14.38 5.01
N GLU A 175 12.60 -14.93 3.93
CA GLU A 175 13.40 -15.59 2.92
C GLU A 175 14.09 -14.57 2.00
N ARG A 176 15.21 -15.00 1.39
CA ARG A 176 15.95 -14.19 0.42
C ARG A 176 15.08 -13.89 -0.79
N GLY A 177 15.13 -12.63 -1.23
CA GLY A 177 14.37 -12.21 -2.41
C GLY A 177 12.90 -11.87 -2.17
N MET A 178 12.37 -12.04 -0.96
CA MET A 178 11.00 -11.64 -0.67
C MET A 178 10.73 -10.20 -1.07
N SER A 179 9.56 -9.95 -1.66
CA SER A 179 9.16 -8.65 -2.18
C SER A 179 8.33 -7.87 -1.18
N ASN A 180 8.32 -6.55 -1.34
CA ASN A 180 7.42 -5.66 -0.59
C ASN A 180 5.95 -6.08 -0.77
N GLY A 181 5.19 -6.15 0.32
CA GLY A 181 3.81 -6.60 0.32
C GLY A 181 3.62 -8.13 0.34
N GLN A 182 4.66 -8.92 0.24
CA GLN A 182 4.56 -10.38 0.35
C GLN A 182 4.13 -10.79 1.75
N THR A 183 3.34 -11.86 1.86
CA THR A 183 2.73 -12.28 3.11
C THR A 183 3.24 -13.63 3.57
N ILE A 184 3.41 -13.77 4.89
CA ILE A 184 3.70 -15.03 5.58
C ILE A 184 2.51 -15.32 6.49
N THR A 185 1.85 -16.46 6.30
CA THR A 185 0.63 -16.81 7.03
C THR A 185 0.91 -17.90 8.07
N PHE A 186 0.54 -17.63 9.31
CA PHE A 186 0.53 -18.60 10.40
C PHE A 186 -0.91 -19.02 10.66
N ALA A 187 -1.27 -20.22 10.22
CA ALA A 187 -2.64 -20.73 10.31
C ALA A 187 -3.06 -20.97 11.76
N GLY A 188 -4.27 -20.49 12.10
CA GLY A 188 -4.89 -20.72 13.40
C GLY A 188 -4.22 -20.02 14.60
N GLU A 189 -3.32 -19.07 14.37
CA GLU A 189 -2.58 -18.36 15.41
C GLU A 189 -3.20 -17.03 15.84
N ALA A 190 -4.33 -16.61 15.25
CA ALA A 190 -5.06 -15.42 15.67
C ALA A 190 -5.87 -15.66 16.95
N ASP A 191 -6.70 -14.69 17.30
CA ASP A 191 -7.54 -14.72 18.50
C ASP A 191 -8.51 -15.91 18.49
N GLN A 192 -8.60 -16.57 19.63
CA GLN A 192 -9.55 -17.67 19.86
C GLN A 192 -10.81 -17.16 20.55
N ALA A 193 -11.95 -17.66 20.09
CA ALA A 193 -13.24 -17.43 20.73
C ALA A 193 -14.02 -18.77 20.86
N PRO A 194 -14.82 -18.96 21.92
CA PRO A 194 -15.58 -20.18 22.10
C PRO A 194 -16.55 -20.44 20.94
N GLY A 195 -16.47 -21.61 20.32
CA GLY A 195 -17.36 -22.02 19.22
C GLY A 195 -17.01 -21.40 17.86
N VAL A 196 -15.83 -20.80 17.72
CA VAL A 196 -15.32 -20.21 16.48
C VAL A 196 -13.92 -20.78 16.25
N GLU A 197 -13.61 -21.19 15.03
CA GLU A 197 -12.25 -21.56 14.67
C GLU A 197 -11.34 -20.30 14.68
N PRO A 198 -10.12 -20.40 15.19
CA PRO A 198 -9.22 -19.27 15.19
C PRO A 198 -8.89 -18.82 13.77
N GLY A 199 -8.77 -17.51 13.56
CA GLY A 199 -8.27 -16.94 12.32
C GLY A 199 -6.75 -17.15 12.18
N ASP A 200 -6.17 -16.60 11.11
CA ASP A 200 -4.76 -16.71 10.82
C ASP A 200 -4.03 -15.41 11.21
N VAL A 201 -2.74 -15.52 11.52
CA VAL A 201 -1.86 -14.35 11.63
C VAL A 201 -1.17 -14.18 10.30
N VAL A 202 -1.44 -13.08 9.62
CA VAL A 202 -0.86 -12.72 8.33
C VAL A 202 0.19 -11.63 8.55
N ILE A 203 1.43 -11.97 8.30
CA ILE A 203 2.56 -11.04 8.38
C ILE A 203 2.83 -10.50 6.99
N VAL A 204 2.80 -9.17 6.86
CA VAL A 204 3.08 -8.47 5.61
C VAL A 204 4.47 -7.86 5.69
N ILE A 205 5.31 -8.18 4.72
CA ILE A 205 6.65 -7.60 4.59
C ILE A 205 6.52 -6.18 4.06
N GLU A 206 7.09 -5.21 4.78
CA GLU A 206 7.18 -3.81 4.36
C GLU A 206 8.66 -3.44 4.20
N GLU A 207 9.05 -3.10 2.97
CA GLU A 207 10.41 -2.70 2.66
C GLU A 207 10.69 -1.29 3.16
N LYS A 208 11.83 -1.09 3.83
CA LYS A 208 12.30 0.24 4.22
C LYS A 208 13.01 0.90 3.05
N PRO A 209 12.87 2.23 2.88
CA PRO A 209 13.70 2.96 1.93
C PRO A 209 15.18 2.80 2.27
N HIS A 210 16.02 2.63 1.25
CA HIS A 210 17.46 2.52 1.38
C HIS A 210 18.15 3.75 0.79
N ASP A 211 19.25 4.19 1.38
CA ASP A 211 19.90 5.45 1.03
C ASP A 211 20.53 5.45 -0.38
N VAL A 212 21.06 4.31 -0.81
CA VAL A 212 21.79 4.16 -2.08
C VAL A 212 20.94 3.47 -3.13
N TYR A 213 20.16 2.45 -2.75
CA TYR A 213 19.49 1.56 -3.67
C TYR A 213 17.98 1.73 -3.66
N LYS A 214 17.38 1.64 -4.84
CA LYS A 214 15.92 1.52 -5.04
C LYS A 214 15.67 0.20 -5.71
N ARG A 215 14.86 -0.65 -5.10
CA ARG A 215 14.48 -1.95 -5.65
C ARG A 215 13.30 -1.83 -6.61
N LYS A 216 13.37 -2.51 -7.75
CA LYS A 216 12.26 -2.61 -8.69
C LYS A 216 12.20 -4.04 -9.25
N GLY A 217 11.33 -4.85 -8.68
CA GLY A 217 11.32 -6.30 -8.95
C GLY A 217 12.56 -6.97 -8.33
N ASP A 218 13.34 -7.64 -9.14
CA ASP A 218 14.60 -8.26 -8.72
C ASP A 218 15.82 -7.39 -9.07
N ASP A 219 15.62 -6.25 -9.76
CA ASP A 219 16.68 -5.31 -10.09
C ASP A 219 16.87 -4.24 -9.02
N LEU A 220 18.12 -3.80 -8.88
CA LEU A 220 18.51 -2.67 -8.04
C LEU A 220 18.86 -1.46 -8.90
N PHE A 221 18.45 -0.30 -8.48
CA PHE A 221 18.75 0.98 -9.12
C PHE A 221 19.59 1.82 -8.16
N ALA A 222 20.68 2.37 -8.66
CA ALA A 222 21.56 3.26 -7.90
C ALA A 222 21.89 4.50 -8.72
N ASP A 223 21.89 5.65 -8.04
CA ASP A 223 22.36 6.92 -8.60
C ASP A 223 23.80 7.13 -8.13
N VAL A 224 24.75 7.25 -9.06
CA VAL A 224 26.18 7.38 -8.79
C VAL A 224 26.72 8.66 -9.39
N GLU A 225 27.53 9.35 -8.63
CA GLU A 225 28.23 10.56 -9.05
C GLU A 225 29.71 10.23 -9.29
N ILE A 226 30.22 10.52 -10.50
CA ILE A 226 31.65 10.36 -10.86
C ILE A 226 32.20 11.72 -11.26
N ASP A 227 33.50 11.88 -11.13
CA ASP A 227 34.21 13.09 -11.58
C ASP A 227 34.36 13.11 -13.12
N LEU A 228 34.55 14.32 -13.66
CA LEU A 228 34.66 14.54 -15.10
C LEU A 228 35.85 13.80 -15.71
N LEU A 229 36.97 13.69 -15.00
CA LEU A 229 38.16 12.99 -15.51
C LEU A 229 37.87 11.49 -15.67
N THR A 230 37.24 10.86 -14.68
CA THR A 230 36.82 9.45 -14.76
C THR A 230 35.80 9.24 -15.88
N ALA A 231 34.91 10.20 -16.13
CA ALA A 231 33.92 10.12 -17.20
C ALA A 231 34.53 10.21 -18.61
N LEU A 232 35.64 10.94 -18.79
CA LEU A 232 36.28 11.19 -20.10
C LEU A 232 37.44 10.21 -20.39
N ALA A 233 38.27 9.95 -19.38
CA ALA A 233 39.51 9.18 -19.56
C ALA A 233 39.42 7.74 -19.09
N GLY A 234 38.29 7.37 -18.48
CA GLY A 234 38.16 6.09 -17.81
C GLY A 234 38.69 6.14 -16.38
N GLY A 235 38.45 5.10 -15.63
CA GLY A 235 38.81 5.01 -14.21
C GLY A 235 38.01 3.96 -13.49
N ALA A 236 37.79 4.15 -12.19
CA ALA A 236 37.01 3.22 -11.41
C ALA A 236 36.24 3.94 -10.30
N PHE A 237 35.08 3.44 -9.99
CA PHE A 237 34.31 3.84 -8.81
C PHE A 237 33.85 2.60 -8.05
N SER A 238 33.53 2.77 -6.77
CA SER A 238 33.07 1.68 -5.90
C SER A 238 31.69 1.96 -5.34
N LEU A 239 30.90 0.89 -5.21
CA LEU A 239 29.57 0.91 -4.59
C LEU A 239 29.54 -0.09 -3.45
N PRO A 240 29.09 0.32 -2.25
CA PRO A 240 28.82 -0.63 -1.15
C PRO A 240 27.62 -1.50 -1.53
N HIS A 241 27.76 -2.82 -1.48
CA HIS A 241 26.66 -3.74 -1.80
C HIS A 241 25.91 -4.20 -0.53
N LEU A 242 24.73 -4.82 -0.70
CA LEU A 242 23.84 -5.24 0.39
C LEU A 242 24.40 -6.40 1.25
N ASP A 243 25.46 -7.06 0.80
CA ASP A 243 26.13 -8.19 1.49
C ASP A 243 27.47 -7.82 2.15
N ASP A 244 27.66 -6.54 2.44
CA ASP A 244 28.88 -5.98 3.08
C ASP A 244 30.14 -6.06 2.19
N ARG A 245 30.01 -6.37 0.90
CA ARG A 245 31.10 -6.25 -0.08
C ARG A 245 31.03 -4.91 -0.81
N ALA A 246 32.13 -4.49 -1.42
CA ALA A 246 32.16 -3.35 -2.33
C ALA A 246 32.30 -3.86 -3.77
N ILE A 247 31.47 -3.34 -4.68
CA ILE A 247 31.57 -3.59 -6.11
C ILE A 247 32.47 -2.51 -6.70
N LEU A 248 33.61 -2.90 -7.25
CA LEU A 248 34.50 -2.00 -7.99
C LEU A 248 34.15 -2.06 -9.46
N VAL A 249 33.60 -0.98 -9.99
CA VAL A 249 33.23 -0.84 -11.41
C VAL A 249 34.36 -0.11 -12.12
N ARG A 250 34.90 -0.72 -13.18
CA ARG A 250 35.94 -0.12 -14.02
C ARG A 250 35.33 0.40 -15.31
N ILE A 251 35.71 1.61 -15.69
CA ILE A 251 35.38 2.22 -16.97
C ILE A 251 36.66 2.13 -17.82
N GLU A 252 36.55 1.48 -18.97
CA GLU A 252 37.69 1.27 -19.85
C GLU A 252 38.19 2.61 -20.43
N PRO A 253 39.53 2.76 -20.58
CA PRO A 253 40.08 3.93 -21.26
C PRO A 253 39.57 4.05 -22.70
N GLY A 254 39.07 5.24 -23.06
CA GLY A 254 38.47 5.51 -24.36
C GLY A 254 36.93 5.37 -24.37
N GLU A 255 36.32 4.81 -23.34
CA GLU A 255 34.87 4.87 -23.14
C GLU A 255 34.50 6.20 -22.45
N VAL A 256 33.67 7.00 -23.14
CA VAL A 256 33.19 8.28 -22.58
C VAL A 256 31.78 8.10 -21.99
N ILE A 257 31.64 8.42 -20.71
CA ILE A 257 30.38 8.35 -20.00
C ILE A 257 29.65 9.69 -20.10
N LYS A 258 28.45 9.69 -20.65
CA LYS A 258 27.63 10.92 -20.72
C LYS A 258 26.89 11.13 -19.40
N PRO A 259 26.68 12.39 -18.98
CA PRO A 259 25.83 12.70 -17.81
C PRO A 259 24.44 12.08 -17.98
N GLY A 260 23.93 11.44 -16.93
CA GLY A 260 22.62 10.76 -16.95
C GLY A 260 22.58 9.42 -17.72
N SER A 261 23.74 8.92 -18.18
CA SER A 261 23.78 7.61 -18.83
C SER A 261 23.46 6.48 -17.84
N VAL A 262 22.80 5.46 -18.34
CA VAL A 262 22.41 4.28 -17.55
C VAL A 262 23.28 3.11 -18.03
N LYS A 263 23.91 2.43 -17.08
CA LYS A 263 24.71 1.20 -17.31
C LYS A 263 24.16 0.07 -16.46
N ILE A 264 24.30 -1.14 -16.94
CA ILE A 264 23.82 -2.35 -16.25
C ILE A 264 25.02 -3.18 -15.83
N ILE A 265 25.03 -3.58 -14.56
CA ILE A 265 26.00 -4.53 -14.02
C ILE A 265 25.23 -5.82 -13.78
N PRO A 266 25.48 -6.86 -14.60
CA PRO A 266 24.72 -8.09 -14.55
C PRO A 266 24.94 -8.84 -13.23
N GLU A 267 23.91 -9.56 -12.78
CA GLU A 267 23.94 -10.44 -11.61
C GLU A 267 24.29 -9.75 -10.27
N GLN A 268 24.14 -8.43 -10.18
CA GLN A 268 24.38 -7.66 -8.97
C GLN A 268 23.09 -7.03 -8.41
N GLY A 269 21.93 -7.55 -8.79
CA GLY A 269 20.63 -7.16 -8.24
C GLY A 269 20.21 -7.97 -7.00
N MET A 270 18.92 -8.01 -6.73
CA MET A 270 18.33 -8.83 -5.68
C MET A 270 18.19 -10.29 -6.13
N PRO A 271 18.30 -11.26 -5.21
CA PRO A 271 17.96 -12.64 -5.53
C PRO A 271 16.46 -12.76 -5.80
N SER A 272 16.09 -13.53 -6.82
CA SER A 272 14.71 -13.89 -7.08
C SER A 272 14.22 -14.91 -6.05
N HIS A 273 13.08 -14.65 -5.41
CA HIS A 273 12.50 -15.55 -4.41
C HIS A 273 12.12 -16.92 -5.00
N ARG A 274 11.74 -16.98 -6.29
CA ARG A 274 11.25 -18.22 -6.92
C ARG A 274 12.32 -19.01 -7.64
N HIS A 275 13.23 -18.32 -8.31
CA HIS A 275 14.17 -18.94 -9.24
C HIS A 275 15.61 -18.97 -8.73
N HIS A 276 15.90 -18.26 -7.63
CA HIS A 276 17.23 -18.08 -7.06
C HIS A 276 18.26 -17.44 -8.01
N GLU A 277 17.81 -16.92 -9.16
CA GLU A 277 18.60 -16.12 -10.07
C GLU A 277 18.81 -14.73 -9.47
N MET A 278 19.92 -14.09 -9.83
CA MET A 278 20.21 -12.73 -9.42
C MET A 278 19.68 -11.76 -10.47
N GLY A 279 19.02 -10.69 -10.02
CA GLY A 279 18.68 -9.57 -10.89
C GLY A 279 19.90 -8.72 -11.24
N ASP A 280 19.69 -7.63 -11.93
CA ASP A 280 20.74 -6.74 -12.39
C ASP A 280 20.83 -5.48 -11.51
N LEU A 281 22.01 -4.89 -11.46
CA LEU A 281 22.21 -3.57 -10.87
C LEU A 281 22.26 -2.53 -11.99
N VAL A 282 21.26 -1.69 -12.04
CA VAL A 282 21.14 -0.57 -12.96
C VAL A 282 21.72 0.68 -12.31
N VAL A 283 22.77 1.22 -12.88
CA VAL A 283 23.47 2.40 -12.37
C VAL A 283 23.19 3.58 -13.28
N GLN A 284 22.57 4.62 -12.74
CA GLN A 284 22.47 5.91 -13.41
C GLN A 284 23.68 6.75 -13.02
N ILE A 285 24.49 7.12 -14.00
CA ILE A 285 25.75 7.81 -13.77
C ILE A 285 25.56 9.31 -14.00
N ASN A 286 25.78 10.10 -12.97
CA ASN A 286 25.84 11.53 -13.02
C ASN A 286 27.29 11.99 -13.00
N VAL A 287 27.64 12.97 -13.85
CA VAL A 287 29.00 13.48 -13.93
C VAL A 287 29.08 14.83 -13.23
N LYS A 288 29.95 14.91 -12.23
CA LYS A 288 30.21 16.15 -11.51
C LYS A 288 31.23 16.98 -12.29
N PHE A 289 30.77 18.14 -12.74
CA PHE A 289 31.64 19.15 -13.36
C PHE A 289 32.28 20.01 -12.29
N PRO A 290 33.54 20.45 -12.49
CA PRO A 290 34.14 21.45 -11.62
C PRO A 290 33.42 22.80 -11.78
N ASP A 291 33.28 23.56 -10.68
CA ASP A 291 32.63 24.88 -10.69
C ASP A 291 33.41 25.91 -11.49
N SER A 292 34.75 25.81 -11.52
CA SER A 292 35.62 26.67 -12.28
C SER A 292 36.91 25.94 -12.71
N LEU A 293 37.53 26.40 -13.79
CA LEU A 293 38.79 25.91 -14.28
C LEU A 293 39.86 27.01 -14.21
N ASP A 294 41.07 26.62 -13.87
CA ASP A 294 42.20 27.56 -13.90
C ASP A 294 42.48 27.99 -15.36
N PRO A 295 42.68 29.29 -15.66
CA PRO A 295 43.00 29.75 -17.01
C PRO A 295 44.18 29.05 -17.67
N ALA A 296 45.14 28.56 -16.89
CA ALA A 296 46.30 27.81 -17.39
C ALA A 296 45.90 26.44 -17.99
N THR A 297 44.77 25.88 -17.58
CA THR A 297 44.28 24.56 -18.04
C THR A 297 43.42 24.65 -19.29
N LEU A 298 42.95 25.84 -19.68
CA LEU A 298 42.03 26.01 -20.81
C LEU A 298 42.71 25.69 -22.15
N ALA A 299 43.92 26.18 -22.39
CA ALA A 299 44.63 25.94 -23.66
C ALA A 299 44.96 24.44 -23.91
N PRO A 300 45.46 23.67 -22.93
CA PRO A 300 45.58 22.21 -23.06
C PRO A 300 44.27 21.52 -23.31
N LEU A 301 43.19 21.92 -22.65
CA LEU A 301 41.85 21.33 -22.79
C LEU A 301 41.32 21.52 -24.21
N GLU A 302 41.48 22.72 -24.80
CA GLU A 302 41.09 23.03 -26.19
C GLU A 302 41.87 22.23 -27.21
N ALA A 303 43.13 21.87 -26.93
CA ALA A 303 43.95 21.06 -27.82
C ALA A 303 43.53 19.57 -27.81
N ILE A 304 42.95 19.07 -26.72
CA ILE A 304 42.58 17.65 -26.54
C ILE A 304 41.14 17.39 -26.97
N LEU A 305 40.24 18.35 -26.69
CA LEU A 305 38.81 18.16 -27.02
C LEU A 305 38.54 18.51 -28.50
N PRO A 306 37.44 17.96 -29.07
CA PRO A 306 36.98 18.34 -30.39
C PRO A 306 36.78 19.85 -30.53
N PRO A 307 37.11 20.42 -31.73
CA PRO A 307 36.93 21.83 -31.97
C PRO A 307 35.45 22.27 -31.75
N ARG A 308 35.29 23.50 -31.33
CA ARG A 308 33.95 24.10 -31.16
C ARG A 308 33.25 24.14 -32.51
N PRO A 309 31.92 23.92 -32.60
CA PRO A 309 31.16 24.12 -33.81
C PRO A 309 31.24 25.58 -34.23
N GLU A 310 31.28 25.83 -35.54
CA GLU A 310 31.26 27.19 -36.08
C GLU A 310 29.94 27.87 -35.71
N LEU A 311 30.07 29.15 -35.30
CA LEU A 311 28.89 29.98 -34.98
C LEU A 311 28.10 30.25 -36.27
N PRO A 312 26.76 30.27 -36.22
CA PRO A 312 25.96 30.64 -37.38
C PRO A 312 26.26 32.07 -37.81
N THR A 313 26.52 32.29 -39.11
CA THR A 313 26.68 33.61 -39.69
C THR A 313 25.32 34.23 -39.89
N TYR A 314 25.11 35.42 -39.35
CA TYR A 314 23.87 36.18 -39.53
C TYR A 314 24.06 37.21 -40.65
N PRO A 315 22.97 37.50 -41.46
CA PRO A 315 22.99 38.53 -42.51
C PRO A 315 23.21 39.91 -41.86
N GLU A 316 23.81 40.86 -42.60
CA GLU A 316 24.12 42.21 -42.14
C GLU A 316 22.94 43.05 -41.62
N ASN A 317 21.74 42.66 -41.96
CA ASN A 317 20.49 43.30 -41.51
C ASN A 317 20.01 42.78 -40.14
N VAL A 318 20.66 41.81 -39.55
CA VAL A 318 20.32 41.24 -38.22
C VAL A 318 21.27 41.87 -37.18
N HIS A 319 20.69 42.55 -36.22
CA HIS A 319 21.48 43.06 -35.07
C HIS A 319 21.77 41.91 -34.12
N VAL A 320 23.04 41.70 -33.79
CA VAL A 320 23.50 40.67 -32.88
C VAL A 320 23.94 41.34 -31.58
N ASP A 321 23.20 41.03 -30.50
CA ASP A 321 23.53 41.51 -29.15
C ASP A 321 24.39 40.46 -28.42
N GLU A 322 25.59 40.89 -27.99
CA GLU A 322 26.41 40.07 -27.10
C GLU A 322 26.02 40.29 -25.65
N VAL A 323 25.51 39.28 -25.00
CA VAL A 323 25.06 39.34 -23.61
C VAL A 323 25.72 38.26 -22.77
N ALA A 324 26.09 38.58 -21.54
CA ALA A 324 26.61 37.61 -20.57
C ALA A 324 25.48 36.89 -19.86
N MET A 325 25.67 35.59 -19.63
CA MET A 325 24.79 34.80 -18.78
C MET A 325 25.10 35.11 -17.30
N VAL A 326 24.04 35.25 -16.50
CA VAL A 326 24.13 35.41 -15.05
C VAL A 326 23.29 34.31 -14.39
N ASP A 327 23.74 33.89 -13.21
CA ASP A 327 23.04 32.87 -12.45
C ASP A 327 21.65 33.36 -12.02
N PRO A 328 20.60 32.53 -12.07
CA PRO A 328 19.26 32.89 -11.60
C PRO A 328 19.20 33.40 -10.16
N SER A 329 20.10 32.94 -9.29
CA SER A 329 20.26 33.39 -7.92
C SER A 329 20.73 34.86 -7.83
N GLU A 330 21.63 35.30 -8.70
CA GLU A 330 22.13 36.67 -8.74
C GLU A 330 21.10 37.68 -9.27
N ARG A 331 20.19 37.25 -10.13
CA ARG A 331 19.13 38.10 -10.66
C ARG A 331 18.06 38.45 -9.62
N ARG A 332 17.83 37.60 -8.65
CA ARG A 332 16.89 37.86 -7.55
C ARG A 332 17.38 38.90 -6.56
N THR A 333 18.69 39.04 -6.40
CA THR A 333 19.27 40.05 -5.50
C THR A 333 19.24 41.47 -6.11
N LYS A 334 19.29 41.59 -7.44
CA LYS A 334 19.23 42.92 -8.13
C LYS A 334 17.83 43.49 -8.23
N SER A 335 16.77 42.65 -8.22
CA SER A 335 15.39 43.15 -8.24
C SER A 335 14.86 43.55 -6.85
N GLY A 336 15.60 43.25 -5.78
CA GLY A 336 15.24 43.62 -4.41
C GLY A 336 15.73 44.99 -3.94
N LEU A 337 16.58 45.71 -4.72
CA LEU A 337 17.16 47.00 -4.30
C LEU A 337 16.55 48.23 -5.02
N GLY A 338 15.40 48.09 -5.66
CA GLY A 338 14.82 49.22 -6.42
C GLY A 338 13.31 49.34 -6.28
N SER A 339 12.80 49.56 -5.06
CA SER A 339 11.48 50.20 -4.88
C SER A 339 11.33 50.70 -3.44
N GLY A 340 12.09 51.70 -3.11
CA GLY A 340 11.87 52.57 -1.95
C GLY A 340 11.62 54.01 -2.46
N GLY A 341 10.49 54.23 -3.09
CA GLY A 341 10.00 55.56 -3.47
C GLY A 341 8.70 55.85 -2.74
N ALA A 342 8.84 56.55 -1.62
CA ALA A 342 7.70 57.12 -0.90
C ALA A 342 7.01 58.15 -1.79
N HIS A 343 5.72 58.00 -2.05
CA HIS A 343 4.81 59.08 -2.37
C HIS A 343 3.69 59.11 -1.32
N GLN A 344 3.83 60.11 -0.43
CA GLN A 344 2.74 60.71 0.32
C GLN A 344 1.87 61.54 -0.63
N HIS A 345 0.61 61.29 -0.64
CA HIS A 345 -0.53 62.17 -0.85
C HIS A 345 -1.71 61.44 -0.29
N GLY A 346 -2.41 61.86 0.78
CA GLY A 346 -3.20 63.07 0.86
C GLY A 346 -4.67 62.69 0.66
N ASP A 347 -5.37 62.65 1.79
CA ASP A 347 -6.83 62.75 2.01
C ASP A 347 -7.73 62.87 0.80
N ASP A 348 -8.77 62.00 0.75
CA ASP A 348 -10.16 62.46 0.75
C ASP A 348 -11.13 61.31 1.01
N ALA A 349 -12.00 61.56 1.98
CA ALA A 349 -13.12 60.75 2.40
C ALA A 349 -14.24 60.66 1.35
N MET A 350 -14.88 59.52 1.21
CA MET A 350 -16.33 59.44 1.01
C MET A 350 -16.88 58.09 1.35
N ASP A 351 -17.81 58.11 2.28
CA ASP A 351 -18.77 57.08 2.64
C ASP A 351 -19.55 56.54 1.46
N THR A 352 -19.79 55.22 1.42
CA THR A 352 -21.13 54.67 1.10
C THR A 352 -21.20 53.22 1.56
N ASP A 353 -22.18 53.01 2.45
CA ASP A 353 -22.75 51.72 2.84
C ASP A 353 -23.25 50.91 1.66
N GLU A 354 -23.03 49.58 1.68
CA GLU A 354 -24.07 48.61 1.31
C GLU A 354 -23.72 47.19 1.83
N GLU A 355 -24.68 46.68 2.54
CA GLU A 355 -24.74 45.32 3.08
C GLU A 355 -24.80 44.27 1.97
N GLY A 356 -24.09 43.16 2.14
CA GLY A 356 -24.15 41.99 1.25
C GLY A 356 -23.81 40.71 2.02
N ASN A 357 -24.80 40.14 2.62
CA ASN A 357 -24.83 38.89 3.35
C ASN A 357 -24.60 37.70 2.39
N GLY A 358 -23.58 36.89 2.60
CA GLY A 358 -23.37 35.63 1.89
C GLY A 358 -22.70 34.57 2.77
N PRO A 359 -23.15 33.32 2.81
CA PRO A 359 -22.82 32.36 3.85
C PRO A 359 -21.44 31.72 3.66
N GLN A 360 -20.68 31.69 4.75
CA GLN A 360 -19.43 30.93 4.90
C GLN A 360 -19.71 29.42 4.93
N VAL A 361 -19.09 28.69 4.04
CA VAL A 361 -19.02 27.22 4.08
C VAL A 361 -17.75 26.83 4.81
N GLN A 362 -17.88 26.28 6.01
CA GLN A 362 -16.81 25.61 6.74
C GLN A 362 -16.69 24.16 6.25
N CYS A 363 -15.53 23.81 5.69
CA CYS A 363 -15.14 22.41 5.54
C CYS A 363 -14.47 21.92 6.82
N ALA A 364 -15.13 21.01 7.53
CA ALA A 364 -14.55 20.25 8.62
C ALA A 364 -13.86 19.00 8.06
N GLN A 365 -12.57 18.85 8.38
CA GLN A 365 -11.83 17.60 8.24
C GLN A 365 -12.11 16.72 9.47
N SER A 366 -12.45 15.51 9.21
CA SER A 366 -12.32 14.38 10.15
C SER A 366 -11.85 13.15 9.39
#